data_c1849817d831d1603fd9c24d30dabce8
#
_entry.id   c1849817d831d1603fd9c24d30dabce8
#
_cell.length_a   1.000
_cell.length_b   1.000
_cell.length_c   1.000
_cell.angle_alpha   90.00
_cell.angle_beta   90.00
_cell.angle_gamma   90.00
#
_symmetry.space_group_name_H-M   'P 1'
#
loop_
_entity.id
_entity.type
_entity.pdbx_description
1 polymer ?
#
loop_
_entity_poly.entity_id
_entity_poly.type
_entity_poly.pdbx_seq_one_letter_code
_entity_poly.pdbx_strand_id
1 'polypeptide(L)'
;MRRMLRNLAVLVGTATTLAGCSAGSGSDGVTFICTPQEDWCQLIQQKFTEATGVNANYVRLSGGEALARLTATGASPEFDAWFGGGAEGHQAAADRGFLDKYVSPNAAIIPEEYKDPDQFWTGVYVGVLGFCSNTDVLKKVGVEAPKSWQDLLNPRLKWNIAMAHPGTSGTAYQAVWTQVDLHNGDKNAAIDYFRNLHSNILQYSKTGSAPGRMAGRGEIATGIVFAQDCQKYINEGFSTLQTTVPSEGTGYEVGAVSLIKGARNSEAAKKFIDWTLTPQAQELASNVKTYSIPSNPGAKHTADMVDLTKVKLLHADIKASGAAREALTKRFDTDVAPKPKG
;
A
#
# COMPACT_ATOMS: atom_id res chain seq x y z
N MET A 1 -42.47 65.37 51.92
CA MET A 1 -41.46 66.40 52.25
C MET A 1 -40.04 65.87 51.95
N ARG A 2 -39.22 66.75 51.31
CA ARG A 2 -37.77 66.70 51.05
C ARG A 2 -37.33 65.73 49.94
N ARG A 3 -37.13 66.25 48.70
CA ARG A 3 -35.96 66.91 48.10
C ARG A 3 -34.87 65.85 47.69
N MET A 4 -34.83 65.53 46.46
CA MET A 4 -33.88 65.98 45.40
C MET A 4 -32.38 65.92 45.80
N LEU A 5 -31.61 65.11 45.09
CA LEU A 5 -30.38 65.59 44.48
C LEU A 5 -29.97 64.66 43.32
N ARG A 6 -29.83 65.27 42.14
CA ARG A 6 -29.32 64.69 40.88
C ARG A 6 -27.82 64.61 41.00
N ASN A 7 -27.22 63.48 40.68
CA ASN A 7 -25.82 63.44 40.27
C ASN A 7 -25.71 62.80 38.87
N LEU A 8 -25.25 63.62 37.93
CA LEU A 8 -24.94 63.31 36.56
C LEU A 8 -23.53 62.69 36.52
N ALA A 9 -23.39 61.41 36.20
CA ALA A 9 -22.11 60.77 35.95
C ALA A 9 -21.97 60.56 34.43
N VAL A 10 -21.00 61.28 33.87
CA VAL A 10 -20.56 61.15 32.47
C VAL A 10 -19.75 59.86 32.35
N LEU A 11 -20.28 58.88 31.63
CA LEU A 11 -19.55 57.67 31.26
C LEU A 11 -18.85 57.92 29.91
N VAL A 12 -17.53 58.09 30.00
CA VAL A 12 -16.63 58.06 28.83
C VAL A 12 -16.51 56.60 28.37
N GLY A 13 -17.15 56.27 27.25
CA GLY A 13 -17.03 54.97 26.62
C GLY A 13 -15.70 54.82 25.92
N THR A 14 -14.79 54.01 26.45
CA THR A 14 -13.63 53.48 25.73
C THR A 14 -14.08 52.32 24.84
N ALA A 15 -14.15 52.59 23.53
CA ALA A 15 -14.34 51.54 22.52
C ALA A 15 -13.05 50.72 22.39
N THR A 16 -12.99 49.56 23.05
CA THR A 16 -11.99 48.53 22.79
C THR A 16 -12.40 47.79 21.53
N THR A 17 -11.68 48.08 20.43
CA THR A 17 -11.70 47.27 19.19
C THR A 17 -11.11 45.92 19.53
N LEU A 18 -11.94 44.91 19.74
CA LEU A 18 -11.54 43.50 19.67
C LEU A 18 -11.18 43.17 18.21
N ALA A 19 -9.90 43.21 17.91
CA ALA A 19 -9.35 42.55 16.71
C ALA A 19 -9.60 41.04 16.91
N GLY A 20 -10.69 40.53 16.36
CA GLY A 20 -10.95 39.11 16.24
C GLY A 20 -9.94 38.48 15.31
N CYS A 21 -8.88 37.87 15.85
CA CYS A 21 -8.15 36.85 15.14
C CYS A 21 -9.14 35.70 14.92
N SER A 22 -9.74 35.65 13.74
CA SER A 22 -10.34 34.41 13.26
C SER A 22 -9.18 33.42 13.05
N ALA A 23 -8.81 32.69 14.11
CA ALA A 23 -8.07 31.48 13.98
C ALA A 23 -8.95 30.54 13.17
N GLY A 24 -8.71 30.46 11.87
CA GLY A 24 -9.23 29.39 11.04
C GLY A 24 -8.79 28.09 11.69
N SER A 25 -9.72 27.34 12.26
CA SER A 25 -9.51 25.97 12.71
C SER A 25 -9.45 25.03 11.49
N GLY A 26 -8.48 25.26 10.59
CA GLY A 26 -7.95 24.25 9.72
C GLY A 26 -6.99 23.41 10.56
N SER A 27 -7.15 22.14 10.64
CA SER A 27 -6.14 21.27 11.24
C SER A 27 -4.84 21.45 10.45
N ASP A 28 -3.81 22.09 11.05
CA ASP A 28 -2.52 22.40 10.41
C ASP A 28 -1.71 21.13 10.09
N GLY A 29 -2.30 20.13 9.45
CA GLY A 29 -1.65 18.84 9.23
C GLY A 29 -2.25 18.04 8.09
N VAL A 30 -1.56 16.97 7.69
CA VAL A 30 -2.02 16.02 6.68
C VAL A 30 -2.58 14.77 7.35
N THR A 31 -3.74 14.28 6.87
CA THR A 31 -4.25 12.95 7.22
C THR A 31 -4.16 12.06 5.99
N PHE A 32 -3.40 10.97 6.06
CA PHE A 32 -3.17 10.12 4.90
C PHE A 32 -3.57 8.67 5.13
N ILE A 33 -4.00 8.01 4.06
CA ILE A 33 -4.10 6.54 4.01
C ILE A 33 -2.68 5.99 3.92
N CYS A 34 -2.34 5.04 4.78
CA CYS A 34 -1.07 4.33 4.74
C CYS A 34 -1.31 2.84 4.47
N THR A 35 -0.79 2.32 3.36
CA THR A 35 -1.01 0.91 2.98
C THR A 35 0.10 -0.04 3.45
N PRO A 36 1.37 0.38 3.61
CA PRO A 36 2.45 -0.46 4.14
C PRO A 36 2.17 -1.04 5.53
N GLN A 37 3.13 -1.77 6.09
CA GLN A 37 3.02 -2.29 7.45
C GLN A 37 3.04 -1.16 8.49
N GLU A 38 2.44 -1.42 9.64
CA GLU A 38 2.17 -0.42 10.70
C GLU A 38 3.42 0.34 11.16
N ASP A 39 4.53 -0.37 11.36
CA ASP A 39 5.80 0.19 11.80
C ASP A 39 6.39 1.20 10.78
N TRP A 40 6.21 0.92 9.47
CA TRP A 40 6.63 1.86 8.44
C TRP A 40 5.70 3.08 8.38
N CYS A 41 4.39 2.88 8.51
CA CYS A 41 3.42 3.97 8.56
C CYS A 41 3.71 4.93 9.73
N GLN A 42 3.98 4.38 10.91
CA GLN A 42 4.34 5.14 12.10
C GLN A 42 5.65 5.93 11.89
N LEU A 43 6.66 5.30 11.29
CA LEU A 43 7.93 5.94 11.01
C LEU A 43 7.79 7.10 10.01
N ILE A 44 7.03 6.91 8.93
CA ILE A 44 6.74 7.96 7.93
C ILE A 44 6.03 9.14 8.58
N GLN A 45 5.01 8.90 9.40
CA GLN A 45 4.31 9.96 10.13
C GLN A 45 5.28 10.77 11.00
N GLN A 46 6.07 10.08 11.82
CA GLN A 46 7.02 10.72 12.73
C GLN A 46 8.06 11.53 11.97
N LYS A 47 8.71 10.92 10.97
CA LYS A 47 9.82 11.55 10.24
C LYS A 47 9.39 12.68 9.34
N PHE A 48 8.20 12.61 8.75
CA PHE A 48 7.62 13.74 8.05
C PHE A 48 7.39 14.93 8.98
N THR A 49 6.79 14.70 10.16
CA THR A 49 6.55 15.77 11.14
C THR A 49 7.87 16.38 11.62
N GLU A 50 8.87 15.55 11.95
CA GLU A 50 10.21 16.02 12.35
C GLU A 50 10.89 16.86 11.24
N ALA A 51 10.80 16.42 10.00
CA ALA A 51 11.50 17.07 8.87
C ALA A 51 10.83 18.37 8.41
N THR A 52 9.51 18.50 8.56
CA THR A 52 8.75 19.58 7.93
C THR A 52 8.06 20.52 8.91
N GLY A 53 7.91 20.12 10.17
CA GLY A 53 7.11 20.83 11.18
C GLY A 53 5.60 20.72 10.96
N VAL A 54 5.15 20.00 9.92
CA VAL A 54 3.73 19.77 9.62
C VAL A 54 3.26 18.52 10.36
N ASN A 55 2.19 18.62 11.13
CA ASN A 55 1.59 17.47 11.78
C ASN A 55 1.08 16.46 10.75
N ALA A 56 1.24 15.18 11.03
CA ALA A 56 0.73 14.11 10.20
C ALA A 56 -0.05 13.08 11.03
N ASN A 57 -1.15 12.60 10.45
CA ASN A 57 -1.92 11.49 10.99
C ASN A 57 -2.14 10.47 9.87
N TYR A 58 -2.28 9.20 10.23
CA TYR A 58 -2.58 8.18 9.22
C TYR A 58 -3.66 7.22 9.70
N VAL A 59 -4.30 6.60 8.72
CA VAL A 59 -5.12 5.41 8.92
C VAL A 59 -4.53 4.30 8.07
N ARG A 60 -4.16 3.19 8.71
CA ARG A 60 -3.63 2.05 7.99
C ARG A 60 -4.77 1.25 7.36
N LEU A 61 -4.74 1.14 6.03
CA LEU A 61 -5.68 0.37 5.22
C LEU A 61 -4.91 -0.44 4.18
N SER A 62 -5.31 -1.68 3.94
CA SER A 62 -4.80 -2.43 2.78
C SER A 62 -5.31 -1.80 1.47
N GLY A 63 -4.65 -2.07 0.33
CA GLY A 63 -4.98 -1.40 -0.93
C GLY A 63 -6.45 -1.56 -1.37
N GLY A 64 -7.05 -2.73 -1.12
CA GLY A 64 -8.47 -2.95 -1.40
C GLY A 64 -9.40 -2.20 -0.44
N GLU A 65 -9.05 -2.13 0.84
CA GLU A 65 -9.80 -1.37 1.85
C GLU A 65 -9.69 0.14 1.60
N ALA A 66 -8.51 0.63 1.19
CA ALA A 66 -8.30 2.03 0.82
C ALA A 66 -9.24 2.45 -0.33
N LEU A 67 -9.27 1.67 -1.42
CA LEU A 67 -10.16 1.94 -2.55
C LEU A 67 -11.64 1.88 -2.15
N ALA A 68 -12.03 0.91 -1.32
CA ALA A 68 -13.40 0.80 -0.80
C ALA A 68 -13.76 2.01 0.09
N ARG A 69 -12.83 2.48 0.92
CA ARG A 69 -13.04 3.66 1.77
C ARG A 69 -13.21 4.93 0.96
N LEU A 70 -12.37 5.17 -0.05
CA LEU A 70 -12.51 6.29 -0.98
C LEU A 70 -13.85 6.24 -1.73
N THR A 71 -14.27 5.06 -2.14
CA THR A 71 -15.58 4.87 -2.80
C THR A 71 -16.73 5.22 -1.85
N ALA A 72 -16.65 4.85 -0.59
CA ALA A 72 -17.71 5.11 0.40
C ALA A 72 -17.80 6.58 0.82
N THR A 73 -16.68 7.31 0.88
CA THR A 73 -16.63 8.72 1.28
C THR A 73 -16.97 9.68 0.13
N GLY A 74 -16.75 9.27 -1.11
CA GLY A 74 -17.12 10.02 -2.31
C GLY A 74 -16.60 11.47 -2.32
N ALA A 75 -17.51 12.45 -2.43
CA ALA A 75 -17.16 13.87 -2.52
C ALA A 75 -16.73 14.52 -1.19
N SER A 76 -16.80 13.80 -0.07
CA SER A 76 -16.40 14.30 1.26
C SER A 76 -15.22 13.51 1.79
N PRO A 77 -13.98 13.75 1.28
CA PRO A 77 -12.83 12.94 1.63
C PRO A 77 -12.46 13.09 3.12
N GLU A 78 -12.14 11.97 3.74
CA GLU A 78 -11.62 11.91 5.12
C GLU A 78 -10.09 12.09 5.15
N PHE A 79 -9.43 11.91 4.01
CA PHE A 79 -8.00 11.89 3.86
C PHE A 79 -7.52 12.92 2.84
N ASP A 80 -6.28 13.33 2.98
CA ASP A 80 -5.63 14.31 2.10
C ASP A 80 -4.70 13.65 1.07
N ALA A 81 -4.05 12.54 1.45
CA ALA A 81 -3.14 11.78 0.59
C ALA A 81 -3.30 10.27 0.79
N TRP A 82 -2.80 9.50 -0.17
CA TRP A 82 -2.67 8.05 -0.04
C TRP A 82 -1.22 7.67 -0.30
N PHE A 83 -0.57 7.00 0.67
CA PHE A 83 0.80 6.54 0.64
C PHE A 83 0.88 5.02 0.61
N GLY A 84 1.59 4.49 -0.39
CA GLY A 84 1.86 3.07 -0.56
C GLY A 84 0.67 2.27 -1.09
N GLY A 85 0.90 0.99 -1.30
CA GLY A 85 0.00 0.13 -2.06
C GLY A 85 0.22 0.26 -3.56
N GLY A 86 -0.20 -0.75 -4.30
CA GLY A 86 0.08 -0.84 -5.73
C GLY A 86 -0.57 0.27 -6.55
N ALA A 87 0.17 0.78 -7.51
CA ALA A 87 -0.25 1.86 -8.42
C ALA A 87 -1.54 1.52 -9.18
N GLU A 88 -1.85 0.24 -9.41
CA GLU A 88 -3.12 -0.19 -9.99
C GLU A 88 -4.34 0.16 -9.11
N GLY A 89 -4.14 0.23 -7.79
CA GLY A 89 -5.17 0.70 -6.84
C GLY A 89 -5.37 2.22 -6.94
N HIS A 90 -4.27 2.97 -7.04
CA HIS A 90 -4.29 4.42 -7.27
C HIS A 90 -4.88 4.74 -8.64
N GLN A 91 -4.54 3.97 -9.69
CA GLN A 91 -5.12 4.12 -11.02
C GLN A 91 -6.64 3.90 -10.99
N ALA A 92 -7.09 2.83 -10.32
CA ALA A 92 -8.53 2.58 -10.17
C ALA A 92 -9.25 3.70 -9.39
N ALA A 93 -8.57 4.35 -8.45
CA ALA A 93 -9.11 5.53 -7.75
C ALA A 93 -9.14 6.77 -8.66
N ALA A 94 -8.10 6.98 -9.47
CA ALA A 94 -8.04 8.06 -10.47
C ALA A 94 -9.16 7.93 -11.51
N ASP A 95 -9.35 6.74 -12.07
CA ASP A 95 -10.39 6.44 -13.07
C ASP A 95 -11.81 6.68 -12.53
N ARG A 96 -11.99 6.57 -11.22
CA ARG A 96 -13.25 6.87 -10.52
C ARG A 96 -13.37 8.33 -10.05
N GLY A 97 -12.35 9.15 -10.33
CA GLY A 97 -12.33 10.56 -10.00
C GLY A 97 -12.11 10.87 -8.52
N PHE A 98 -11.43 10.00 -7.76
CA PHE A 98 -11.11 10.19 -6.34
C PHE A 98 -9.73 10.83 -6.10
N LEU A 99 -8.93 11.01 -7.14
CA LEU A 99 -7.62 11.63 -7.05
C LEU A 99 -7.57 12.94 -7.82
N ASP A 100 -6.73 13.88 -7.34
CA ASP A 100 -6.34 15.09 -8.06
C ASP A 100 -4.96 14.92 -8.68
N LYS A 101 -4.74 15.60 -9.81
CA LYS A 101 -3.43 15.65 -10.47
C LYS A 101 -2.46 16.47 -9.64
N TYR A 102 -1.27 15.93 -9.44
CA TYR A 102 -0.17 16.67 -8.81
C TYR A 102 1.19 16.18 -9.31
N VAL A 103 2.01 17.09 -9.77
CA VAL A 103 3.39 16.84 -10.15
C VAL A 103 4.31 17.42 -9.08
N SER A 104 4.90 16.55 -8.29
CA SER A 104 5.91 16.93 -7.32
C SER A 104 7.19 17.41 -8.01
N PRO A 105 7.86 18.48 -7.52
CA PRO A 105 9.20 18.87 -7.99
C PRO A 105 10.22 17.71 -7.89
N ASN A 106 10.04 16.82 -6.91
CA ASN A 106 10.91 15.66 -6.69
C ASN A 106 10.58 14.46 -7.59
N ALA A 107 9.49 14.52 -8.37
CA ALA A 107 9.13 13.46 -9.31
C ALA A 107 10.01 13.44 -10.58
N ALA A 108 10.77 14.51 -10.86
CA ALA A 108 11.60 14.59 -12.06
C ALA A 108 12.67 13.50 -12.14
N ILE A 109 13.21 13.06 -10.99
CA ILE A 109 14.24 12.03 -10.93
C ILE A 109 13.67 10.58 -10.91
N ILE A 110 12.38 10.44 -10.61
CA ILE A 110 11.73 9.11 -10.58
C ILE A 110 11.60 8.60 -12.02
N PRO A 111 11.97 7.34 -12.31
CA PRO A 111 11.81 6.72 -13.63
C PRO A 111 10.37 6.79 -14.16
N GLU A 112 10.22 6.96 -15.48
CA GLU A 112 8.89 7.12 -16.10
C GLU A 112 7.99 5.90 -15.90
N GLU A 113 8.58 4.70 -15.87
CA GLU A 113 7.84 3.45 -15.60
C GLU A 113 7.22 3.39 -14.19
N TYR A 114 7.64 4.28 -13.29
CA TYR A 114 7.09 4.40 -11.92
C TYR A 114 6.22 5.64 -11.74
N LYS A 115 5.73 6.23 -12.82
CA LYS A 115 4.86 7.41 -12.79
C LYS A 115 3.61 7.21 -13.64
N ASP A 116 2.52 7.84 -13.21
CA ASP A 116 1.34 7.95 -14.04
C ASP A 116 1.53 9.05 -15.10
N PRO A 117 1.42 8.74 -16.41
CA PRO A 117 1.50 9.74 -17.44
C PRO A 117 0.39 10.81 -17.33
N ASP A 118 -0.75 10.49 -16.69
CA ASP A 118 -1.85 11.42 -16.41
C ASP A 118 -1.67 12.20 -15.10
N GLN A 119 -0.59 11.94 -14.33
CA GLN A 119 -0.15 12.71 -13.14
C GLN A 119 -1.02 12.55 -11.89
N PHE A 120 -1.74 11.44 -11.74
CA PHE A 120 -2.54 11.17 -10.55
C PHE A 120 -1.75 10.50 -9.43
N TRP A 121 -0.63 9.82 -9.75
CA TRP A 121 0.22 9.14 -8.77
C TRP A 121 1.68 9.11 -9.21
N THR A 122 2.56 8.96 -8.21
CA THR A 122 4.01 8.77 -8.40
C THR A 122 4.48 7.63 -7.52
N GLY A 123 5.31 6.74 -8.05
CA GLY A 123 5.88 5.61 -7.33
C GLY A 123 6.89 6.07 -6.26
N VAL A 124 6.84 5.43 -5.11
CA VAL A 124 7.74 5.66 -3.97
C VAL A 124 8.61 4.45 -3.65
N TYR A 125 8.19 3.25 -4.06
CA TYR A 125 8.97 2.03 -3.94
C TYR A 125 8.51 0.97 -4.95
N VAL A 126 9.32 -0.08 -5.10
CA VAL A 126 9.00 -1.28 -5.88
C VAL A 126 9.02 -2.49 -4.96
N GLY A 127 8.03 -3.36 -5.10
CA GLY A 127 7.94 -4.64 -4.40
C GLY A 127 7.80 -5.80 -5.38
N VAL A 128 8.61 -6.85 -5.24
CA VAL A 128 8.59 -8.02 -6.12
C VAL A 128 7.75 -9.13 -5.49
N LEU A 129 6.78 -9.66 -6.22
CA LEU A 129 5.96 -10.76 -5.77
C LEU A 129 6.77 -12.06 -5.76
N GLY A 130 6.64 -12.84 -4.68
CA GLY A 130 7.37 -14.08 -4.50
C GLY A 130 6.71 -15.03 -3.50
N PHE A 131 7.45 -16.02 -3.08
CA PHE A 131 7.01 -17.03 -2.14
C PHE A 131 7.86 -16.99 -0.89
N CYS A 132 7.19 -17.05 0.27
CA CYS A 132 7.79 -17.13 1.59
C CYS A 132 7.54 -18.51 2.15
N SER A 133 8.55 -19.35 2.20
CA SER A 133 8.41 -20.76 2.49
C SER A 133 9.11 -21.15 3.78
N ASN A 134 8.45 -21.97 4.61
CA ASN A 134 9.03 -22.56 5.82
C ASN A 134 9.69 -23.90 5.45
N THR A 135 11.01 -23.96 5.54
CA THR A 135 11.82 -25.13 5.15
C THR A 135 11.52 -26.38 5.97
N ASP A 136 11.16 -26.22 7.25
CA ASP A 136 10.82 -27.37 8.12
C ASP A 136 9.45 -27.96 7.77
N VAL A 137 8.47 -27.10 7.45
CA VAL A 137 7.15 -27.56 7.02
C VAL A 137 7.25 -28.22 5.65
N LEU A 138 7.97 -27.60 4.71
CA LEU A 138 8.23 -28.19 3.38
C LEU A 138 8.86 -29.57 3.50
N LYS A 139 9.87 -29.73 4.35
CA LYS A 139 10.50 -31.04 4.61
C LYS A 139 9.50 -32.07 5.15
N LYS A 140 8.59 -31.68 6.06
CA LYS A 140 7.55 -32.58 6.60
C LYS A 140 6.58 -33.05 5.53
N VAL A 141 6.20 -32.17 4.58
CA VAL A 141 5.30 -32.54 3.47
C VAL A 141 6.04 -33.17 2.27
N GLY A 142 7.36 -33.22 2.33
CA GLY A 142 8.21 -33.85 1.30
C GLY A 142 8.25 -33.08 -0.02
N VAL A 143 8.31 -31.75 0.03
CA VAL A 143 8.34 -30.84 -1.12
C VAL A 143 9.49 -29.86 -0.96
N GLU A 144 10.18 -29.53 -2.06
CA GLU A 144 11.14 -28.44 -2.10
C GLU A 144 10.44 -27.06 -2.10
N ALA A 145 11.18 -26.01 -1.77
CA ALA A 145 10.66 -24.64 -1.86
C ALA A 145 10.21 -24.33 -3.29
N PRO A 146 8.95 -23.89 -3.49
CA PRO A 146 8.44 -23.58 -4.83
C PRO A 146 9.30 -22.52 -5.52
N LYS A 147 9.65 -22.77 -6.78
CA LYS A 147 10.42 -21.86 -7.65
C LYS A 147 9.63 -21.45 -8.89
N SER A 148 8.41 -21.93 -9.01
CA SER A 148 7.50 -21.62 -10.11
C SER A 148 6.06 -21.52 -9.60
N TRP A 149 5.21 -20.81 -10.33
CA TRP A 149 3.77 -20.81 -10.05
C TRP A 149 3.16 -22.21 -10.17
N GLN A 150 3.72 -23.02 -11.09
CA GLN A 150 3.28 -24.41 -11.26
C GLN A 150 3.61 -25.29 -10.04
N ASP A 151 4.71 -25.04 -9.34
CA ASP A 151 5.08 -25.81 -8.13
C ASP A 151 4.04 -25.65 -7.00
N LEU A 152 3.35 -24.51 -6.94
CA LEU A 152 2.28 -24.28 -5.96
C LEU A 152 1.07 -25.20 -6.17
N LEU A 153 0.90 -25.77 -7.38
CA LEU A 153 -0.18 -26.70 -7.68
C LEU A 153 0.13 -28.14 -7.23
N ASN A 154 1.31 -28.41 -6.65
CA ASN A 154 1.66 -29.72 -6.14
C ASN A 154 0.64 -30.19 -5.09
N PRO A 155 -0.03 -31.36 -5.26
CA PRO A 155 -1.07 -31.84 -4.34
C PRO A 155 -0.55 -32.13 -2.93
N ARG A 156 0.77 -32.31 -2.74
CA ARG A 156 1.37 -32.45 -1.40
C ARG A 156 1.31 -31.15 -0.59
N LEU A 157 1.08 -30.01 -1.23
CA LEU A 157 0.88 -28.72 -0.59
C LEU A 157 -0.59 -28.46 -0.18
N LYS A 158 -1.45 -29.50 -0.25
CA LYS A 158 -2.86 -29.37 0.13
C LYS A 158 -2.98 -28.77 1.53
N TRP A 159 -3.68 -27.62 1.63
CA TRP A 159 -3.87 -26.82 2.84
C TRP A 159 -2.57 -26.35 3.52
N ASN A 160 -1.49 -26.24 2.75
CA ASN A 160 -0.19 -25.74 3.21
C ASN A 160 0.24 -24.44 2.53
N ILE A 161 -0.66 -23.82 1.79
CA ILE A 161 -0.43 -22.50 1.18
C ILE A 161 -1.40 -21.49 1.78
N ALA A 162 -0.97 -20.25 1.94
CA ALA A 162 -1.87 -19.13 2.17
C ALA A 162 -1.52 -17.98 1.23
N MET A 163 -2.53 -17.19 0.91
CA MET A 163 -2.40 -15.89 0.23
C MET A 163 -3.44 -14.93 0.79
N ALA A 164 -3.29 -13.65 0.54
CA ALA A 164 -4.37 -12.72 0.85
C ALA A 164 -5.51 -12.84 -0.18
N HIS A 165 -6.65 -12.21 0.11
CA HIS A 165 -7.76 -12.15 -0.85
C HIS A 165 -7.62 -10.93 -1.77
N PRO A 166 -7.76 -11.05 -3.10
CA PRO A 166 -7.53 -9.93 -4.03
C PRO A 166 -8.53 -8.78 -3.86
N GLY A 167 -9.71 -9.04 -3.32
CA GLY A 167 -10.68 -8.00 -2.99
C GLY A 167 -10.28 -7.10 -1.81
N THR A 168 -9.33 -7.53 -0.96
CA THR A 168 -8.85 -6.76 0.19
C THR A 168 -7.40 -6.33 0.05
N SER A 169 -6.57 -7.09 -0.65
CA SER A 169 -5.11 -6.93 -0.70
C SER A 169 -4.60 -6.62 -2.10
N GLY A 170 -3.75 -5.59 -2.23
CA GLY A 170 -3.00 -5.30 -3.45
C GLY A 170 -2.06 -6.43 -3.83
N THR A 171 -1.34 -7.00 -2.84
CA THR A 171 -0.43 -8.15 -3.06
C THR A 171 -1.14 -9.33 -3.73
N ALA A 172 -2.32 -9.68 -3.24
CA ALA A 172 -3.10 -10.78 -3.83
C ALA A 172 -3.68 -10.41 -5.20
N TYR A 173 -4.08 -9.17 -5.39
CA TYR A 173 -4.49 -8.69 -6.71
C TYR A 173 -3.33 -8.72 -7.70
N GLN A 174 -2.14 -8.33 -7.27
CA GLN A 174 -0.92 -8.45 -8.09
C GLN A 174 -0.63 -9.91 -8.48
N ALA A 175 -0.90 -10.88 -7.59
CA ALA A 175 -0.79 -12.31 -7.94
C ALA A 175 -1.80 -12.71 -9.02
N VAL A 176 -3.04 -12.22 -8.94
CA VAL A 176 -4.06 -12.44 -10.00
C VAL A 176 -3.62 -11.84 -11.32
N TRP A 177 -3.15 -10.58 -11.30
CA TRP A 177 -2.68 -9.92 -12.51
C TRP A 177 -1.44 -10.60 -13.12
N THR A 178 -0.51 -11.08 -12.27
CA THR A 178 0.63 -11.89 -12.70
C THR A 178 0.19 -13.10 -13.53
N GLN A 179 -0.89 -13.79 -13.11
CA GLN A 179 -1.43 -14.91 -13.90
C GLN A 179 -2.07 -14.44 -15.21
N VAL A 180 -2.69 -13.26 -15.26
CA VAL A 180 -3.19 -12.67 -16.51
C VAL A 180 -2.04 -12.47 -17.49
N ASP A 181 -0.93 -11.89 -17.03
CA ASP A 181 0.25 -11.64 -17.87
C ASP A 181 0.92 -12.95 -18.33
N LEU A 182 1.08 -13.92 -17.44
CA LEU A 182 1.63 -15.25 -17.77
C LEU A 182 0.77 -16.01 -18.80
N HIS A 183 -0.53 -15.72 -18.85
CA HIS A 183 -1.45 -16.29 -19.82
C HIS A 183 -1.78 -15.33 -20.98
N ASN A 184 -0.85 -14.41 -21.31
CA ASN A 184 -0.96 -13.49 -22.45
C ASN A 184 -2.27 -12.66 -22.45
N GLY A 185 -2.72 -12.21 -21.29
CA GLY A 185 -3.94 -11.41 -21.11
C GLY A 185 -5.23 -12.22 -20.91
N ASP A 186 -5.16 -13.56 -20.95
CA ASP A 186 -6.36 -14.39 -20.73
C ASP A 186 -6.78 -14.44 -19.25
N LYS A 187 -7.79 -13.64 -18.95
CA LYS A 187 -8.38 -13.55 -17.61
C LYS A 187 -9.10 -14.83 -17.18
N ASN A 188 -9.55 -15.67 -18.13
CA ASN A 188 -10.18 -16.94 -17.77
C ASN A 188 -9.13 -17.94 -17.31
N ALA A 189 -8.04 -18.09 -18.07
CA ALA A 189 -6.92 -18.95 -17.69
C ALA A 189 -6.31 -18.52 -16.35
N ALA A 190 -6.23 -17.20 -16.07
CA ALA A 190 -5.78 -16.70 -14.78
C ALA A 190 -6.69 -17.13 -13.62
N ILE A 191 -8.00 -17.04 -13.77
CA ILE A 191 -8.97 -17.49 -12.74
C ILE A 191 -8.91 -19.02 -12.58
N ASP A 192 -8.79 -19.76 -13.69
CA ASP A 192 -8.69 -21.23 -13.64
C ASP A 192 -7.43 -21.68 -12.91
N TYR A 193 -6.30 -20.96 -13.03
CA TYR A 193 -5.12 -21.21 -12.21
C TYR A 193 -5.46 -21.13 -10.71
N PHE A 194 -6.17 -20.08 -10.27
CA PHE A 194 -6.54 -19.94 -8.84
C PHE A 194 -7.61 -20.93 -8.39
N ARG A 195 -8.50 -21.39 -9.27
CA ARG A 195 -9.40 -22.53 -8.96
C ARG A 195 -8.61 -23.79 -8.65
N ASN A 196 -7.58 -24.08 -9.44
CA ASN A 196 -6.70 -25.21 -9.21
C ASN A 196 -5.88 -25.06 -7.92
N LEU A 197 -5.34 -23.85 -7.67
CA LEU A 197 -4.56 -23.55 -6.48
C LEU A 197 -5.41 -23.60 -5.20
N HIS A 198 -6.73 -23.33 -5.29
CA HIS A 198 -7.63 -23.24 -4.13
C HIS A 198 -7.60 -24.49 -3.25
N SER A 199 -7.43 -25.68 -3.84
CA SER A 199 -7.33 -26.95 -3.09
C SER A 199 -6.11 -27.01 -2.14
N ASN A 200 -5.08 -26.22 -2.41
CA ASN A 200 -3.85 -26.13 -1.62
C ASN A 200 -3.88 -24.98 -0.61
N ILE A 201 -4.87 -24.06 -0.75
CA ILE A 201 -4.99 -22.89 0.13
C ILE A 201 -5.65 -23.31 1.46
N LEU A 202 -4.93 -23.05 2.56
CA LEU A 202 -5.46 -23.16 3.91
C LEU A 202 -6.38 -21.97 4.23
N GLN A 203 -5.95 -20.75 3.86
CA GLN A 203 -6.64 -19.53 4.24
C GLN A 203 -6.36 -18.38 3.27
N TYR A 204 -7.39 -17.56 3.02
CA TYR A 204 -7.26 -16.24 2.43
C TYR A 204 -7.28 -15.19 3.52
N SER A 205 -6.16 -14.47 3.70
CA SER A 205 -6.04 -13.40 4.70
C SER A 205 -6.53 -12.05 4.16
N LYS A 206 -6.73 -11.06 5.03
CA LYS A 206 -7.09 -9.70 4.65
C LYS A 206 -5.89 -8.91 4.11
N THR A 207 -4.70 -9.13 4.69
CA THR A 207 -3.48 -8.35 4.39
C THR A 207 -2.45 -9.19 3.66
N GLY A 208 -1.74 -8.57 2.71
CA GLY A 208 -0.77 -9.25 1.84
C GLY A 208 0.42 -9.87 2.56
N SER A 209 0.85 -9.30 3.68
CA SER A 209 2.00 -9.78 4.45
C SER A 209 1.69 -10.91 5.44
N ALA A 210 0.40 -11.10 5.80
CA ALA A 210 0.01 -12.11 6.81
C ALA A 210 0.43 -13.55 6.45
N PRO A 211 0.34 -14.03 5.18
CA PRO A 211 0.78 -15.38 4.82
C PRO A 211 2.25 -15.66 5.12
N GLY A 212 3.14 -14.65 4.94
CA GLY A 212 4.55 -14.81 5.30
C GLY A 212 4.75 -15.03 6.80
N ARG A 213 3.98 -14.34 7.64
CA ARG A 213 4.02 -14.55 9.10
C ARG A 213 3.46 -15.92 9.51
N MET A 214 2.41 -16.42 8.82
CA MET A 214 1.89 -17.77 9.01
C MET A 214 2.96 -18.81 8.67
N ALA A 215 3.67 -18.64 7.56
CA ALA A 215 4.82 -19.50 7.21
C ALA A 215 5.91 -19.43 8.28
N GLY A 216 6.27 -18.22 8.77
CA GLY A 216 7.25 -18.03 9.84
C GLY A 216 6.91 -18.82 11.11
N ARG A 217 5.64 -18.87 11.49
CA ARG A 217 5.16 -19.64 12.64
C ARG A 217 4.97 -21.15 12.37
N GLY A 218 5.24 -21.61 11.14
CA GLY A 218 5.09 -23.00 10.75
C GLY A 218 3.64 -23.48 10.61
N GLU A 219 2.69 -22.56 10.46
CA GLU A 219 1.27 -22.86 10.24
C GLU A 219 1.01 -23.38 8.82
N ILE A 220 1.85 -22.97 7.86
CA ILE A 220 1.80 -23.35 6.44
C ILE A 220 3.21 -23.55 5.90
N ALA A 221 3.31 -24.26 4.77
CA ALA A 221 4.56 -24.43 4.06
C ALA A 221 4.97 -23.20 3.27
N THR A 222 4.02 -22.51 2.63
CA THR A 222 4.34 -21.39 1.71
C THR A 222 3.27 -20.31 1.74
N GLY A 223 3.69 -19.05 1.87
CA GLY A 223 2.87 -17.86 1.67
C GLY A 223 3.18 -17.18 0.34
N ILE A 224 2.15 -16.78 -0.40
CA ILE A 224 2.31 -15.88 -1.56
C ILE A 224 2.31 -14.45 -1.03
N VAL A 225 3.44 -13.77 -1.13
CA VAL A 225 3.70 -12.45 -0.52
C VAL A 225 4.63 -11.63 -1.40
N PHE A 226 4.88 -10.38 -1.07
CA PHE A 226 6.05 -9.68 -1.62
C PHE A 226 7.33 -10.21 -0.97
N ALA A 227 8.39 -10.36 -1.75
CA ALA A 227 9.68 -10.90 -1.30
C ALA A 227 10.27 -10.10 -0.13
N GLN A 228 10.09 -8.79 -0.12
CA GLN A 228 10.52 -7.92 0.99
C GLN A 228 9.81 -8.22 2.32
N ASP A 229 8.55 -8.67 2.28
CA ASP A 229 7.84 -9.08 3.51
C ASP A 229 8.45 -10.36 4.09
N CYS A 230 8.81 -11.31 3.23
CA CYS A 230 9.49 -12.53 3.68
C CYS A 230 10.87 -12.21 4.28
N GLN A 231 11.65 -11.37 3.60
CA GLN A 231 12.96 -10.93 4.09
C GLN A 231 12.86 -10.21 5.44
N LYS A 232 11.83 -9.37 5.62
CA LYS A 232 11.55 -8.75 6.91
C LYS A 232 11.39 -9.80 8.02
N TYR A 233 10.58 -10.83 7.78
CA TYR A 233 10.35 -11.89 8.79
C TYR A 233 11.60 -12.73 9.05
N ILE A 234 12.43 -13.01 8.03
CA ILE A 234 13.74 -13.64 8.22
C ILE A 234 14.59 -12.80 9.19
N ASN A 235 14.65 -11.49 8.97
CA ASN A 235 15.44 -10.57 9.79
C ASN A 235 14.79 -10.27 11.17
N GLU A 236 13.51 -10.61 11.35
CA GLU A 236 12.82 -10.62 12.65
C GLU A 236 13.12 -11.89 13.47
N GLY A 237 13.82 -12.88 12.89
CA GLY A 237 14.24 -14.10 13.59
C GLY A 237 13.54 -15.38 13.17
N PHE A 238 12.68 -15.38 12.15
CA PHE A 238 12.10 -16.60 11.59
C PHE A 238 13.09 -17.31 10.66
N SER A 239 14.12 -17.93 11.26
CA SER A 239 15.27 -18.51 10.54
C SER A 239 14.95 -19.70 9.63
N THR A 240 13.76 -20.29 9.76
CA THR A 240 13.28 -21.36 8.89
C THR A 240 12.66 -20.85 7.59
N LEU A 241 12.51 -19.52 7.43
CA LEU A 241 11.96 -18.95 6.23
C LEU A 241 13.00 -18.87 5.09
N GLN A 242 12.50 -19.07 3.89
CA GLN A 242 13.24 -18.90 2.64
C GLN A 242 12.39 -18.13 1.65
N THR A 243 12.97 -17.10 1.03
CA THR A 243 12.35 -16.37 -0.07
C THR A 243 12.71 -17.02 -1.41
N THR A 244 11.72 -17.24 -2.27
CA THR A 244 11.92 -17.62 -3.67
C THR A 244 11.10 -16.72 -4.58
N VAL A 245 11.57 -16.56 -5.83
CA VAL A 245 10.86 -15.80 -6.87
C VAL A 245 10.60 -16.74 -8.05
N PRO A 246 9.38 -16.73 -8.65
CA PRO A 246 9.03 -17.61 -9.75
C PRO A 246 9.94 -17.43 -10.96
N SER A 247 10.49 -18.53 -11.48
CA SER A 247 11.47 -18.54 -12.60
C SER A 247 10.85 -18.20 -13.94
N GLU A 248 9.56 -18.51 -14.15
CA GLU A 248 8.82 -18.19 -15.38
C GLU A 248 8.49 -16.69 -15.48
N GLY A 249 8.64 -15.98 -14.41
CA GLY A 249 8.39 -14.56 -14.29
C GLY A 249 7.39 -14.25 -13.18
N THR A 250 7.50 -13.04 -12.66
CA THR A 250 6.62 -12.56 -11.59
C THR A 250 6.25 -11.10 -11.81
N GLY A 251 5.08 -10.73 -11.28
CA GLY A 251 4.66 -9.34 -11.20
C GLY A 251 5.41 -8.60 -10.09
N TYR A 252 5.37 -7.30 -10.20
CA TYR A 252 5.87 -6.39 -9.18
C TYR A 252 4.84 -5.29 -8.93
N GLU A 253 4.83 -4.74 -7.73
CA GLU A 253 4.06 -3.54 -7.46
C GLU A 253 4.96 -2.31 -7.54
N VAL A 254 4.43 -1.25 -8.10
CA VAL A 254 4.93 0.11 -7.87
C VAL A 254 4.09 0.68 -6.74
N GLY A 255 4.65 0.76 -5.54
CA GLY A 255 3.98 1.40 -4.42
C GLY A 255 3.92 2.91 -4.65
N ALA A 256 2.73 3.49 -4.67
CA ALA A 256 2.54 4.86 -5.12
C ALA A 256 2.15 5.83 -4.00
N VAL A 257 2.26 7.13 -4.29
CA VAL A 257 1.68 8.21 -3.50
C VAL A 257 0.80 9.07 -4.39
N SER A 258 -0.34 9.53 -3.86
CA SER A 258 -1.30 10.35 -4.60
C SER A 258 -1.98 11.39 -3.72
N LEU A 259 -2.47 12.47 -4.36
CA LEU A 259 -3.29 13.51 -3.77
C LEU A 259 -4.77 13.10 -3.87
N ILE A 260 -5.48 13.09 -2.76
CA ILE A 260 -6.90 12.76 -2.75
C ILE A 260 -7.70 14.01 -3.19
N LYS A 261 -8.67 13.80 -4.06
CA LYS A 261 -9.50 14.87 -4.59
C LYS A 261 -10.33 15.51 -3.50
N GLY A 262 -10.28 16.86 -3.45
CA GLY A 262 -10.98 17.62 -2.45
C GLY A 262 -10.35 17.55 -1.06
N ALA A 263 -9.08 17.16 -0.96
CA ALA A 263 -8.29 17.15 0.27
C ALA A 263 -8.48 18.43 1.08
N ARG A 264 -8.78 18.31 2.36
CA ARG A 264 -9.02 19.46 3.26
C ARG A 264 -7.76 20.29 3.46
N ASN A 265 -6.60 19.61 3.47
CA ASN A 265 -5.28 20.21 3.67
C ASN A 265 -4.38 19.93 2.46
N SER A 266 -4.83 20.34 1.26
CA SER A 266 -4.15 20.05 0.00
C SER A 266 -2.68 20.48 -0.02
N GLU A 267 -2.34 21.64 0.57
CA GLU A 267 -0.93 22.10 0.62
C GLU A 267 -0.06 21.25 1.55
N ALA A 268 -0.60 20.80 2.68
CA ALA A 268 0.08 19.84 3.56
C ALA A 268 0.26 18.47 2.88
N ALA A 269 -0.76 18.02 2.12
CA ALA A 269 -0.70 16.80 1.34
C ALA A 269 0.35 16.86 0.21
N LYS A 270 0.43 17.97 -0.52
CA LYS A 270 1.48 18.19 -1.54
C LYS A 270 2.87 18.16 -0.91
N LYS A 271 3.05 18.83 0.23
CA LYS A 271 4.31 18.81 0.98
C LYS A 271 4.68 17.40 1.45
N PHE A 272 3.67 16.59 1.84
CA PHE A 272 3.85 15.19 2.19
C PHE A 272 4.29 14.37 0.96
N ILE A 273 3.63 14.51 -0.18
CA ILE A 273 3.99 13.85 -1.42
C ILE A 273 5.42 14.22 -1.83
N ASP A 274 5.78 15.51 -1.82
CA ASP A 274 7.12 15.98 -2.15
C ASP A 274 8.18 15.32 -1.26
N TRP A 275 7.94 15.26 0.04
CA TRP A 275 8.87 14.68 0.99
C TRP A 275 9.01 13.16 0.79
N THR A 276 7.92 12.42 0.53
CA THR A 276 7.99 10.95 0.33
C THR A 276 8.77 10.54 -0.91
N LEU A 277 8.98 11.45 -1.86
CA LEU A 277 9.77 11.23 -3.08
C LEU A 277 11.26 11.55 -2.90
N THR A 278 11.68 12.02 -1.71
CA THR A 278 13.11 12.25 -1.43
C THR A 278 13.83 10.93 -1.15
N PRO A 279 15.15 10.82 -1.45
CA PRO A 279 15.94 9.65 -1.09
C PRO A 279 15.86 9.31 0.39
N GLN A 280 15.95 10.33 1.26
CA GLN A 280 15.93 10.17 2.72
C GLN A 280 14.62 9.54 3.23
N ALA A 281 13.48 9.95 2.66
CA ALA A 281 12.18 9.38 3.04
C ALA A 281 12.05 7.92 2.58
N GLN A 282 12.52 7.58 1.39
CA GLN A 282 12.45 6.22 0.85
C GLN A 282 13.40 5.25 1.54
N GLU A 283 14.56 5.72 2.01
CA GLU A 283 15.51 4.93 2.82
C GLU A 283 14.95 4.52 4.18
N LEU A 284 13.94 5.22 4.71
CA LEU A 284 13.32 4.92 6.01
C LEU A 284 12.72 3.52 6.12
N ALA A 285 12.30 2.94 5.00
CA ALA A 285 11.76 1.58 4.96
C ALA A 285 12.73 0.56 5.59
N SER A 286 14.03 0.69 5.30
CA SER A 286 15.07 -0.19 5.83
C SER A 286 15.24 -0.08 7.35
N ASN A 287 14.92 1.07 7.96
CA ASN A 287 15.00 1.27 9.39
C ASN A 287 14.00 0.42 10.19
N VAL A 288 12.93 -0.01 9.54
CA VAL A 288 11.92 -0.93 10.09
C VAL A 288 11.97 -2.30 9.42
N LYS A 289 13.14 -2.67 8.89
CA LYS A 289 13.38 -3.95 8.20
C LYS A 289 12.43 -4.21 7.03
N THR A 290 11.91 -3.15 6.41
CA THR A 290 11.15 -3.26 5.17
C THR A 290 12.10 -3.00 4.00
N TYR A 291 12.26 -4.01 3.15
CA TYR A 291 13.27 -4.02 2.09
C TYR A 291 12.67 -3.81 0.71
N SER A 292 11.66 -2.93 0.63
CA SER A 292 11.13 -2.44 -0.64
C SER A 292 12.20 -1.63 -1.36
N ILE A 293 12.28 -1.77 -2.66
CA ILE A 293 13.27 -1.09 -3.48
C ILE A 293 12.82 0.36 -3.67
N PRO A 294 13.63 1.37 -3.32
CA PRO A 294 13.29 2.77 -3.56
C PRO A 294 13.05 3.05 -5.05
N SER A 295 12.05 3.85 -5.38
CA SER A 295 11.84 4.34 -6.75
C SER A 295 12.80 5.46 -7.12
N ASN A 296 13.29 6.21 -6.12
CA ASN A 296 14.26 7.28 -6.33
C ASN A 296 15.67 6.69 -6.47
N PRO A 297 16.33 6.85 -7.64
CA PRO A 297 17.65 6.26 -7.89
C PRO A 297 18.76 6.86 -7.03
N GLY A 298 18.53 7.99 -6.37
CA GLY A 298 19.46 8.58 -5.40
C GLY A 298 19.39 7.96 -4.00
N ALA A 299 18.41 7.08 -3.73
CA ALA A 299 18.29 6.39 -2.45
C ALA A 299 19.17 5.14 -2.40
N LYS A 300 19.66 4.82 -1.20
CA LYS A 300 20.55 3.66 -0.97
C LYS A 300 19.80 2.34 -1.05
N HIS A 301 20.36 1.38 -1.78
CA HIS A 301 19.94 0.00 -1.78
C HIS A 301 20.72 -0.79 -0.72
N THR A 302 20.04 -1.71 -0.03
CA THR A 302 20.66 -2.62 0.95
C THR A 302 20.77 -4.04 0.35
N ALA A 303 21.65 -4.86 0.90
CA ALA A 303 21.83 -6.24 0.45
C ALA A 303 20.59 -7.14 0.69
N ASP A 304 19.70 -6.74 1.57
CA ASP A 304 18.44 -7.44 1.86
C ASP A 304 17.33 -7.15 0.84
N MET A 305 17.50 -6.15 -0.02
CA MET A 305 16.58 -5.86 -1.11
C MET A 305 16.75 -6.86 -2.25
N VAL A 306 15.66 -7.13 -2.97
CA VAL A 306 15.70 -8.00 -4.15
C VAL A 306 16.56 -7.35 -5.23
N ASP A 307 17.49 -8.12 -5.77
CA ASP A 307 18.29 -7.72 -6.94
C ASP A 307 17.44 -7.92 -8.21
N LEU A 308 16.90 -6.84 -8.75
CA LEU A 308 16.02 -6.87 -9.93
C LEU A 308 16.72 -7.43 -11.18
N THR A 309 18.05 -7.39 -11.24
CA THR A 309 18.80 -7.96 -12.38
C THR A 309 18.76 -9.48 -12.44
N LYS A 310 18.38 -10.13 -11.33
CA LYS A 310 18.26 -11.58 -11.20
C LYS A 310 16.82 -12.10 -11.28
N VAL A 311 15.85 -11.20 -11.47
CA VAL A 311 14.43 -11.52 -11.47
C VAL A 311 13.84 -11.26 -12.85
N LYS A 312 13.11 -12.23 -13.40
CA LYS A 312 12.31 -12.00 -14.60
C LYS A 312 11.02 -11.28 -14.20
N LEU A 313 11.04 -9.95 -14.29
CA LEU A 313 9.84 -9.15 -14.09
C LEU A 313 8.95 -9.22 -15.34
N LEU A 314 7.64 -9.38 -15.12
CA LEU A 314 6.63 -9.25 -16.16
C LEU A 314 6.31 -7.77 -16.40
N HIS A 315 5.85 -7.45 -17.60
CA HIS A 315 5.48 -6.08 -17.92
C HIS A 315 4.26 -5.64 -17.09
N ALA A 316 4.36 -4.51 -16.39
CA ALA A 316 3.24 -3.98 -15.62
C ALA A 316 2.40 -3.02 -16.46
N ASP A 317 1.28 -3.49 -17.02
CA ASP A 317 0.25 -2.60 -17.55
C ASP A 317 -0.66 -2.13 -16.40
N ILE A 318 -0.21 -1.11 -15.69
CA ILE A 318 -0.90 -0.57 -14.49
C ILE A 318 -2.30 -0.07 -14.86
N LYS A 319 -2.46 0.55 -16.03
CA LYS A 319 -3.74 1.10 -16.48
C LYS A 319 -4.75 -0.01 -16.77
N ALA A 320 -4.35 -1.03 -17.52
CA ALA A 320 -5.21 -2.18 -17.78
C ALA A 320 -5.52 -2.99 -16.51
N SER A 321 -4.53 -3.13 -15.63
CA SER A 321 -4.69 -3.77 -14.32
C SER A 321 -5.70 -3.01 -13.45
N GLY A 322 -5.56 -1.69 -13.31
CA GLY A 322 -6.49 -0.83 -12.58
C GLY A 322 -7.91 -0.94 -13.09
N ALA A 323 -8.09 -0.82 -14.41
CA ALA A 323 -9.40 -0.92 -15.07
C ALA A 323 -10.07 -2.30 -14.89
N ALA A 324 -9.29 -3.38 -14.86
CA ALA A 324 -9.80 -4.75 -14.69
C ALA A 324 -10.10 -5.14 -13.23
N ARG A 325 -9.62 -4.35 -12.26
CA ARG A 325 -9.57 -4.73 -10.84
C ARG A 325 -10.92 -5.15 -10.27
N GLU A 326 -11.97 -4.37 -10.49
CA GLU A 326 -13.29 -4.66 -9.95
C GLU A 326 -13.87 -5.96 -10.51
N ALA A 327 -13.79 -6.14 -11.83
CA ALA A 327 -14.31 -7.33 -12.49
C ALA A 327 -13.54 -8.60 -12.08
N LEU A 328 -12.21 -8.54 -11.99
CA LEU A 328 -11.39 -9.69 -11.60
C LEU A 328 -11.58 -10.06 -10.13
N THR A 329 -11.66 -9.08 -9.23
CA THR A 329 -11.91 -9.36 -7.80
C THR A 329 -13.29 -9.95 -7.58
N LYS A 330 -14.32 -9.44 -8.27
CA LYS A 330 -15.68 -10.03 -8.23
C LYS A 330 -15.68 -11.46 -8.76
N ARG A 331 -14.99 -11.73 -9.86
CA ARG A 331 -14.85 -13.10 -10.39
C ARG A 331 -14.13 -14.02 -9.42
N PHE A 332 -13.08 -13.53 -8.75
CA PHE A 332 -12.39 -14.32 -7.73
C PHE A 332 -13.34 -14.68 -6.57
N ASP A 333 -14.17 -13.72 -6.11
CA ASP A 333 -15.18 -13.94 -5.05
C ASP A 333 -16.17 -15.04 -5.43
N THR A 334 -16.61 -15.09 -6.69
CA THR A 334 -17.65 -16.03 -7.15
C THR A 334 -17.09 -17.37 -7.60
N ASP A 335 -15.93 -17.35 -8.25
CA ASP A 335 -15.41 -18.49 -9.01
C ASP A 335 -14.32 -19.27 -8.26
N VAL A 336 -13.65 -18.63 -7.27
CA VAL A 336 -12.53 -19.22 -6.51
C VAL A 336 -12.86 -19.30 -5.03
N ALA A 337 -12.99 -18.17 -4.36
CA ALA A 337 -13.24 -18.11 -2.93
C ALA A 337 -13.88 -16.77 -2.51
N PRO A 338 -14.89 -16.80 -1.63
CA PRO A 338 -15.52 -15.57 -1.16
C PRO A 338 -14.56 -14.73 -0.31
N LYS A 339 -14.75 -13.42 -0.38
CA LYS A 339 -14.00 -12.45 0.43
C LYS A 339 -14.15 -12.74 1.92
N PRO A 340 -13.06 -12.76 2.72
CA PRO A 340 -13.12 -12.95 4.15
C PRO A 340 -14.03 -11.92 4.81
N LYS A 341 -14.95 -12.38 5.63
CA LYS A 341 -15.78 -11.49 6.46
C LYS A 341 -14.93 -10.79 7.51
N GLY A 342 -15.27 -9.55 7.82
CA GLY A 342 -14.56 -8.69 8.73
C GLY A 342 -14.48 -9.18 10.17
#